data_2c57453ee9c959fad71b2e4474fbef30
#
_entry.id   2c57453ee9c959fad71b2e4474fbef30
#
_cell.length_a   1.000
_cell.length_b   1.000
_cell.length_c   1.000
_cell.angle_alpha   90.00
_cell.angle_beta   90.00
_cell.angle_gamma   90.00
#
_symmetry.space_group_name_H-M   'P 1'
#
loop_
_entity.id
_entity.type
_entity.pdbx_description
1 polymer ?
#
loop_
_entity_poly.entity_id
_entity_poly.type
_entity_poly.pdbx_seq_one_letter_code
_entity_poly.pdbx_strand_id
1 'polypeptide(L)'
;APDSQKDTLAPIISAIGMNLNDTFGPAKDKLNIVTEGTSDYIFLNTMAKILGIDTEKYAIIPAVGASNCVHICSILQGWGCRYIALFDYDDAGVQSGGEYMRTEMMFEYKCQYCYLSDVSQEDVDNKTYKKSKYMIEDVVTREEINNFCDKTGTSKTIGKPLMAKLISNAIELGTYEIGEVCQEN
;
A
#
# COMPACT_ATOMS: atom_id res chain seq x y z
N ALA A 1 13.61 29.12 -11.85
CA ALA A 1 12.64 28.28 -12.51
C ALA A 1 12.40 26.94 -11.77
N PRO A 2 11.70 26.94 -10.60
CA PRO A 2 11.33 25.70 -9.90
C PRO A 2 10.05 25.05 -10.44
N ASP A 3 9.24 25.77 -11.21
CA ASP A 3 7.91 25.28 -11.62
C ASP A 3 7.91 24.28 -12.79
N SER A 4 8.93 24.28 -13.63
CA SER A 4 8.98 23.41 -14.81
C SER A 4 9.13 21.91 -14.48
N GLN A 5 9.68 21.56 -13.31
CA GLN A 5 9.82 20.15 -12.91
C GLN A 5 8.50 19.56 -12.40
N LYS A 6 7.66 20.35 -11.74
CA LYS A 6 6.32 19.90 -11.30
C LYS A 6 5.42 19.60 -12.48
N ASP A 7 5.45 20.45 -13.51
CA ASP A 7 4.64 20.27 -14.72
C ASP A 7 5.05 19.02 -15.52
N THR A 8 6.33 18.65 -15.49
CA THR A 8 6.82 17.47 -16.22
C THR A 8 6.47 16.16 -15.52
N LEU A 9 6.37 16.16 -14.18
CA LEU A 9 6.03 14.98 -13.39
C LEU A 9 4.51 14.81 -13.22
N ALA A 10 3.71 15.86 -13.38
CA ALA A 10 2.26 15.83 -13.24
C ALA A 10 1.57 14.70 -14.03
N PRO A 11 1.88 14.48 -15.34
CA PRO A 11 1.26 13.40 -16.08
C PRO A 11 1.64 12.01 -15.56
N ILE A 12 2.88 11.83 -15.09
CA ILE A 12 3.36 10.56 -14.53
C ILE A 12 2.66 10.30 -13.19
N ILE A 13 2.64 11.28 -12.30
CA ILE A 13 1.97 11.21 -10.99
C ILE A 13 0.47 10.91 -11.19
N SER A 14 -0.19 11.59 -12.12
CA SER A 14 -1.58 11.34 -12.45
C SER A 14 -1.81 9.95 -13.04
N ALA A 15 -0.90 9.46 -13.91
CA ALA A 15 -0.98 8.14 -14.51
C ALA A 15 -0.86 6.99 -13.51
N ILE A 16 -0.10 7.19 -12.42
CA ILE A 16 0.01 6.24 -11.31
C ILE A 16 -1.07 6.45 -10.22
N GLY A 17 -2.04 7.32 -10.48
CA GLY A 17 -3.19 7.52 -9.61
C GLY A 17 -2.96 8.41 -8.39
N MET A 18 -1.91 9.19 -8.38
CA MET A 18 -1.51 10.07 -7.27
C MET A 18 -1.94 11.51 -7.51
N ASN A 19 -2.21 12.28 -6.47
CA ASN A 19 -2.47 13.71 -6.57
C ASN A 19 -1.15 14.49 -6.45
N LEU A 20 -1.04 15.60 -7.18
CA LEU A 20 0.12 16.51 -7.11
C LEU A 20 0.36 17.11 -5.73
N ASN A 21 -0.65 17.09 -4.87
CA ASN A 21 -0.58 17.59 -3.49
C ASN A 21 -0.16 16.51 -2.48
N ASP A 22 -0.07 15.24 -2.93
CA ASP A 22 0.36 14.15 -2.06
C ASP A 22 1.86 14.30 -1.80
N THR A 23 2.22 14.46 -0.55
CA THR A 23 3.62 14.55 -0.13
C THR A 23 4.17 13.12 0.02
N PHE A 24 4.94 12.65 -0.97
CA PHE A 24 5.60 11.33 -0.94
C PHE A 24 6.92 11.33 -0.17
N GLY A 25 7.18 12.38 0.55
CA GLY A 25 8.38 12.47 1.36
C GLY A 25 8.23 11.78 2.71
N PRO A 26 9.33 11.26 3.27
CA PRO A 26 9.36 10.80 4.64
C PRO A 26 8.90 11.89 5.59
N ALA A 27 7.93 11.56 6.45
CA ALA A 27 7.47 12.46 7.48
C ALA A 27 8.18 12.11 8.80
N LYS A 28 8.97 13.04 9.33
CA LYS A 28 9.78 12.78 10.52
C LYS A 28 8.95 12.70 11.80
N ASP A 29 7.83 13.37 11.82
CA ASP A 29 6.89 13.49 12.94
C ASP A 29 5.73 12.47 12.88
N LYS A 30 5.64 11.68 11.78
CA LYS A 30 4.60 10.69 11.54
C LYS A 30 5.17 9.27 11.54
N LEU A 31 4.29 8.27 11.61
CA LEU A 31 4.64 6.90 11.28
C LEU A 31 4.61 6.74 9.75
N ASN A 32 5.73 6.36 9.17
CA ASN A 32 5.82 6.08 7.74
C ASN A 32 5.46 4.61 7.50
N ILE A 33 4.41 4.36 6.74
CA ILE A 33 3.96 3.02 6.34
C ILE A 33 4.45 2.80 4.92
N VAL A 34 5.41 1.92 4.73
CA VAL A 34 5.98 1.59 3.43
C VAL A 34 5.24 0.39 2.87
N THR A 35 4.56 0.55 1.73
CA THR A 35 3.77 -0.49 1.06
C THR A 35 4.43 -0.95 -0.21
N GLU A 36 4.08 -2.15 -0.68
CA GLU A 36 4.69 -2.71 -1.89
C GLU A 36 4.31 -1.94 -3.15
N GLY A 37 3.06 -1.55 -3.27
CA GLY A 37 2.53 -1.02 -4.52
C GLY A 37 1.71 0.27 -4.39
N THR A 38 1.45 0.85 -5.57
CA THR A 38 0.61 2.04 -5.69
C THR A 38 -0.87 1.75 -5.40
N SER A 39 -1.33 0.52 -5.69
CA SER A 39 -2.68 0.07 -5.35
C SER A 39 -2.91 0.10 -3.84
N ASP A 40 -1.93 -0.37 -3.07
CA ASP A 40 -1.99 -0.41 -1.61
C ASP A 40 -2.12 1.01 -1.04
N TYR A 41 -1.27 1.92 -1.54
CA TYR A 41 -1.35 3.34 -1.20
C TYR A 41 -2.75 3.92 -1.44
N ILE A 42 -3.33 3.66 -2.63
CA ILE A 42 -4.64 4.21 -3.01
C ILE A 42 -5.74 3.62 -2.11
N PHE A 43 -5.79 2.28 -1.96
CA PHE A 43 -6.82 1.62 -1.17
C PHE A 43 -6.72 1.99 0.31
N LEU A 44 -5.54 1.95 0.91
CA LEU A 44 -5.36 2.30 2.32
C LEU A 44 -5.76 3.74 2.62
N ASN A 45 -5.39 4.70 1.76
CA ASN A 45 -5.83 6.08 1.94
C ASN A 45 -7.35 6.25 1.76
N THR A 46 -7.95 5.53 0.81
CA THR A 46 -9.39 5.56 0.59
C THR A 46 -10.14 4.99 1.79
N MET A 47 -9.72 3.81 2.27
CA MET A 47 -10.34 3.18 3.43
C MET A 47 -10.15 4.00 4.70
N ALA A 48 -8.97 4.59 4.90
CA ALA A 48 -8.73 5.48 6.03
C ALA A 48 -9.70 6.67 6.07
N LYS A 49 -10.00 7.26 4.91
CA LYS A 49 -11.01 8.35 4.79
C LYS A 49 -12.41 7.86 5.12
N ILE A 50 -12.83 6.70 4.59
CA ILE A 50 -14.15 6.10 4.83
C ILE A 50 -14.34 5.81 6.32
N LEU A 51 -13.33 5.21 6.96
CA LEU A 51 -13.35 4.82 8.37
C LEU A 51 -13.08 5.99 9.35
N GLY A 52 -12.85 7.19 8.84
CA GLY A 52 -12.54 8.37 9.66
C GLY A 52 -11.22 8.25 10.44
N ILE A 53 -10.27 7.47 9.94
CA ILE A 53 -8.95 7.31 10.57
C ILE A 53 -8.15 8.60 10.39
N ASP A 54 -7.54 9.08 11.47
CA ASP A 54 -6.73 10.30 11.48
C ASP A 54 -5.44 10.13 10.66
N THR A 55 -5.46 10.63 9.44
CA THR A 55 -4.33 10.55 8.50
C THR A 55 -3.18 11.51 8.83
N GLU A 56 -3.34 12.35 9.86
CA GLU A 56 -2.23 13.22 10.28
C GLU A 56 -1.14 12.49 11.06
N LYS A 57 -1.44 11.29 11.57
CA LYS A 57 -0.51 10.49 12.38
C LYS A 57 0.42 9.61 11.58
N TYR A 58 0.14 9.38 10.30
CA TYR A 58 0.95 8.51 9.44
C TYR A 58 1.08 9.06 8.02
N ALA A 59 2.08 8.54 7.31
CA ALA A 59 2.29 8.77 5.89
C ALA A 59 2.46 7.42 5.19
N ILE A 60 1.74 7.19 4.10
CA ILE A 60 1.87 5.96 3.31
C ILE A 60 2.81 6.21 2.15
N ILE A 61 3.83 5.37 1.98
CA ILE A 61 4.89 5.50 0.97
C ILE A 61 4.88 4.24 0.10
N PRO A 62 4.44 4.33 -1.16
CA PRO A 62 4.49 3.19 -2.08
C PRO A 62 5.91 2.96 -2.59
N ALA A 63 6.43 1.74 -2.45
CA ALA A 63 7.79 1.38 -2.83
C ALA A 63 7.95 0.96 -4.29
N VAL A 64 6.85 0.69 -5.00
CA VAL A 64 6.85 0.18 -6.38
C VAL A 64 7.61 -1.16 -6.50
N GLY A 65 7.24 -2.09 -5.64
CA GLY A 65 7.74 -3.47 -5.57
C GLY A 65 8.27 -3.85 -4.20
N ALA A 66 8.02 -5.09 -3.79
CA ALA A 66 8.37 -5.60 -2.46
C ALA A 66 9.86 -5.41 -2.10
N SER A 67 10.77 -5.68 -3.04
CA SER A 67 12.22 -5.52 -2.83
C SER A 67 12.64 -4.06 -2.57
N ASN A 68 11.90 -3.08 -3.10
CA ASN A 68 12.18 -1.67 -2.88
C ASN A 68 11.79 -1.20 -1.47
N CYS A 69 10.86 -1.90 -0.79
CA CYS A 69 10.50 -1.61 0.59
C CYS A 69 11.73 -1.60 1.51
N VAL A 70 12.62 -2.59 1.35
CA VAL A 70 13.85 -2.71 2.14
C VAL A 70 14.74 -1.47 1.98
N HIS A 71 14.90 -0.99 0.75
CA HIS A 71 15.71 0.19 0.47
C HIS A 71 15.12 1.46 1.06
N ILE A 72 13.79 1.65 0.91
CA ILE A 72 13.09 2.81 1.48
C ILE A 72 13.17 2.79 3.01
N CYS A 73 12.93 1.64 3.64
CA CYS A 73 13.06 1.49 5.09
C CYS A 73 14.47 1.82 5.59
N SER A 74 15.51 1.38 4.88
CA SER A 74 16.90 1.71 5.22
C SER A 74 17.18 3.22 5.15
N ILE A 75 16.60 3.92 4.16
CA ILE A 75 16.70 5.38 4.06
C ILE A 75 15.96 6.05 5.22
N LEU A 76 14.73 5.63 5.52
CA LEU A 76 13.93 6.17 6.62
C LEU A 76 14.65 6.02 7.97
N GLN A 77 15.26 4.86 8.17
CA GLN A 77 16.08 4.58 9.36
C GLN A 77 17.28 5.50 9.45
N GLY A 78 18.03 5.67 8.36
CA GLY A 78 19.18 6.58 8.32
C GLY A 78 18.79 8.04 8.61
N TRP A 79 17.55 8.42 8.35
CA TRP A 79 17.01 9.75 8.66
C TRP A 79 16.36 9.86 10.04
N GLY A 80 16.32 8.76 10.80
CA GLY A 80 15.72 8.72 12.13
C GLY A 80 14.18 8.85 12.09
N CYS A 81 13.54 8.44 11.00
CA CYS A 81 12.09 8.40 10.86
C CYS A 81 11.52 7.13 11.49
N ARG A 82 10.34 7.23 12.11
CA ARG A 82 9.58 6.04 12.50
C ARG A 82 8.94 5.43 11.27
N TYR A 83 9.01 4.11 11.12
CA TYR A 83 8.43 3.42 9.97
C TYR A 83 8.00 2.00 10.30
N ILE A 84 7.16 1.44 9.42
CA ILE A 84 6.79 0.03 9.36
C ILE A 84 6.68 -0.36 7.88
N ALA A 85 7.22 -1.52 7.51
CA ALA A 85 7.02 -2.10 6.19
C ALA A 85 5.78 -2.98 6.20
N LEU A 86 4.88 -2.77 5.25
CA LEU A 86 3.66 -3.55 5.07
C LEU A 86 3.77 -4.36 3.78
N PHE A 87 3.81 -5.67 3.92
CA PHE A 87 3.97 -6.61 2.82
C PHE A 87 2.68 -7.37 2.51
N ASP A 88 2.48 -7.71 1.24
CA ASP A 88 1.56 -8.75 0.85
C ASP A 88 1.98 -10.11 1.44
N TYR A 89 1.04 -10.98 1.76
CA TYR A 89 1.37 -12.34 2.17
C TYR A 89 1.42 -13.26 0.95
N ASP A 90 2.49 -13.11 0.18
CA ASP A 90 2.79 -13.90 -1.01
C ASP A 90 4.30 -14.23 -1.11
N ASP A 91 4.72 -14.86 -2.23
CA ASP A 91 6.12 -15.24 -2.41
C ASP A 91 7.08 -14.03 -2.37
N ALA A 92 6.68 -12.90 -2.97
CA ALA A 92 7.52 -11.71 -3.06
C ALA A 92 7.61 -10.96 -1.71
N GLY A 93 6.46 -10.77 -1.05
CA GLY A 93 6.40 -10.11 0.25
C GLY A 93 7.12 -10.91 1.33
N VAL A 94 6.93 -12.24 1.38
CA VAL A 94 7.63 -13.09 2.36
C VAL A 94 9.14 -13.14 2.11
N GLN A 95 9.57 -13.18 0.85
CA GLN A 95 11.00 -13.13 0.54
C GLN A 95 11.60 -11.78 0.97
N SER A 96 10.93 -10.68 0.67
CA SER A 96 11.40 -9.34 1.01
C SER A 96 11.38 -9.07 2.52
N GLY A 97 10.36 -9.53 3.24
CA GLY A 97 10.31 -9.47 4.70
C GLY A 97 11.46 -10.24 5.34
N GLY A 98 11.77 -11.45 4.84
CA GLY A 98 12.92 -12.23 5.31
C GLY A 98 14.28 -11.61 4.98
N GLU A 99 14.40 -10.91 3.84
CA GLU A 99 15.60 -10.15 3.48
C GLU A 99 15.74 -8.92 4.38
N TYR A 100 14.66 -8.21 4.62
CA TYR A 100 14.60 -7.07 5.52
C TYR A 100 15.03 -7.45 6.93
N MET A 101 14.48 -8.53 7.49
CA MET A 101 14.86 -9.04 8.81
C MET A 101 16.36 -9.31 8.90
N ARG A 102 16.94 -9.96 7.89
CA ARG A 102 18.40 -10.24 7.87
C ARG A 102 19.24 -8.97 7.83
N THR A 103 18.80 -7.98 7.06
CA THR A 103 19.49 -6.68 6.94
C THR A 103 19.46 -5.93 8.26
N GLU A 104 18.29 -5.87 8.91
CA GLU A 104 18.12 -5.18 10.19
C GLU A 104 18.86 -5.87 11.35
N MET A 105 18.87 -7.19 11.38
CA MET A 105 19.66 -7.95 12.38
C MET A 105 21.15 -7.64 12.31
N MET A 106 21.68 -7.29 11.13
CA MET A 106 23.07 -6.90 10.96
C MET A 106 23.38 -5.54 11.62
N PHE A 107 22.37 -4.70 11.83
CA PHE A 107 22.51 -3.35 12.40
C PHE A 107 22.02 -3.22 13.85
N GLU A 108 21.68 -4.34 14.51
CA GLU A 108 21.13 -4.37 15.88
C GLU A 108 19.82 -3.58 16.07
N TYR A 109 19.08 -3.28 15.00
CA TYR A 109 17.81 -2.60 15.06
C TYR A 109 16.64 -3.59 15.07
N LYS A 110 15.53 -3.22 15.70
CA LYS A 110 14.31 -4.02 15.67
C LYS A 110 13.65 -3.88 14.31
N CYS A 111 13.50 -4.98 13.60
CA CYS A 111 12.69 -5.03 12.38
C CYS A 111 11.27 -4.59 12.67
N GLN A 112 10.77 -3.66 11.85
CA GLN A 112 9.39 -3.20 11.91
C GLN A 112 8.73 -3.49 10.57
N TYR A 113 8.15 -4.68 10.47
CA TYR A 113 7.36 -5.07 9.32
C TYR A 113 6.17 -5.92 9.76
N CYS A 114 5.13 -5.94 8.94
CA CYS A 114 3.99 -6.82 9.07
C CYS A 114 3.47 -7.22 7.69
N TYR A 115 2.61 -8.22 7.66
CA TYR A 115 1.86 -8.60 6.48
C TYR A 115 0.43 -8.02 6.56
N LEU A 116 -0.23 -7.91 5.42
CA LEU A 116 -1.63 -7.46 5.34
C LEU A 116 -2.62 -8.38 6.09
N SER A 117 -2.25 -9.63 6.34
CA SER A 117 -3.05 -10.55 7.15
C SER A 117 -2.37 -10.88 8.48
N ASP A 118 -3.12 -11.38 9.44
CA ASP A 118 -2.60 -11.88 10.71
C ASP A 118 -1.86 -13.20 10.46
N VAL A 119 -0.53 -13.11 10.36
CA VAL A 119 0.36 -14.19 9.97
C VAL A 119 1.32 -14.48 11.11
N SER A 120 1.32 -15.72 11.57
CA SER A 120 2.29 -16.21 12.55
C SER A 120 3.64 -16.54 11.90
N GLN A 121 4.71 -16.58 12.69
CA GLN A 121 6.01 -17.06 12.21
C GLN A 121 5.94 -18.52 11.73
N GLU A 122 5.10 -19.35 12.35
CA GLU A 122 4.86 -20.73 11.95
C GLU A 122 4.25 -20.83 10.53
N ASP A 123 3.34 -19.91 10.18
CA ASP A 123 2.77 -19.83 8.82
C ASP A 123 3.83 -19.50 7.78
N VAL A 124 4.74 -18.59 8.10
CA VAL A 124 5.87 -18.22 7.23
C VAL A 124 6.81 -19.43 7.03
N ASP A 125 7.18 -20.12 8.12
CA ASP A 125 8.08 -21.28 8.09
C ASP A 125 7.46 -22.45 7.32
N ASN A 126 6.17 -22.69 7.48
CA ASN A 126 5.39 -23.70 6.76
C ASN A 126 5.04 -23.31 5.32
N LYS A 127 5.36 -22.08 4.91
CA LYS A 127 5.10 -21.55 3.56
C LYS A 127 3.62 -21.61 3.17
N THR A 128 2.73 -21.28 4.12
CA THR A 128 1.29 -21.33 3.89
C THR A 128 0.84 -20.34 2.81
N TYR A 129 1.58 -19.24 2.59
CA TYR A 129 1.39 -18.27 1.50
C TYR A 129 1.38 -18.92 0.10
N LYS A 130 2.00 -20.08 -0.09
CA LYS A 130 1.94 -20.81 -1.36
C LYS A 130 0.54 -21.39 -1.66
N LYS A 131 -0.27 -21.59 -0.63
CA LYS A 131 -1.62 -22.16 -0.73
C LYS A 131 -2.70 -21.07 -0.54
N SER A 132 -2.43 -20.12 0.32
CA SER A 132 -3.38 -19.07 0.71
C SER A 132 -2.64 -17.72 0.72
N LYS A 133 -2.57 -17.09 -0.45
CA LYS A 133 -2.03 -15.73 -0.60
C LYS A 133 -3.03 -14.72 -0.10
N TYR A 134 -2.52 -13.62 0.46
CA TYR A 134 -3.34 -12.50 0.89
C TYR A 134 -2.70 -11.18 0.46
N MET A 135 -3.41 -10.41 -0.32
CA MET A 135 -2.97 -9.17 -0.94
C MET A 135 -3.98 -8.06 -0.67
N ILE A 136 -3.66 -6.84 -1.03
CA ILE A 136 -4.56 -5.70 -0.82
C ILE A 136 -5.94 -5.90 -1.49
N GLU A 137 -6.02 -6.61 -2.60
CA GLU A 137 -7.28 -6.93 -3.26
C GLU A 137 -8.13 -7.93 -2.48
N ASP A 138 -7.54 -8.68 -1.57
CA ASP A 138 -8.26 -9.59 -0.68
C ASP A 138 -8.81 -8.82 0.54
N VAL A 139 -8.16 -7.73 0.95
CA VAL A 139 -8.69 -6.77 1.96
C VAL A 139 -9.92 -6.05 1.42
N VAL A 140 -9.84 -5.52 0.19
CA VAL A 140 -10.96 -4.84 -0.49
C VAL A 140 -12.03 -5.82 -0.96
N THR A 141 -11.74 -7.09 -0.95
CA THR A 141 -12.46 -8.23 -1.50
C THR A 141 -12.61 -8.23 -3.03
N ARG A 142 -12.36 -9.38 -3.62
CA ARG A 142 -12.54 -9.57 -5.08
C ARG A 142 -13.99 -9.45 -5.51
N GLU A 143 -14.90 -9.77 -4.61
CA GLU A 143 -16.33 -9.60 -4.83
C GLU A 143 -16.69 -8.13 -4.99
N GLU A 144 -16.17 -7.28 -4.11
CA GLU A 144 -16.40 -5.83 -4.16
C GLU A 144 -15.85 -5.21 -5.44
N ILE A 145 -14.64 -5.61 -5.85
CA ILE A 145 -14.05 -5.17 -7.13
C ILE A 145 -14.92 -5.60 -8.32
N ASN A 146 -15.44 -6.82 -8.31
CA ASN A 146 -16.33 -7.31 -9.35
C ASN A 146 -17.66 -6.54 -9.37
N ASN A 147 -18.26 -6.29 -8.21
CA ASN A 147 -19.49 -5.50 -8.06
C ASN A 147 -19.32 -4.08 -8.61
N PHE A 148 -18.17 -3.46 -8.31
CA PHE A 148 -17.83 -2.17 -8.89
C PHE A 148 -17.78 -2.22 -10.42
N CYS A 149 -17.08 -3.20 -10.99
CA CYS A 149 -16.97 -3.37 -12.44
C CYS A 149 -18.35 -3.57 -13.09
N ASP A 150 -19.19 -4.41 -12.50
CA ASP A 150 -20.51 -4.74 -13.04
C ASP A 150 -21.46 -3.53 -12.96
N LYS A 151 -21.40 -2.73 -11.88
CA LYS A 151 -22.21 -1.50 -11.73
C LYS A 151 -21.76 -0.36 -12.64
N THR A 152 -20.47 -0.23 -12.88
CA THR A 152 -19.91 0.92 -13.63
C THR A 152 -19.62 0.62 -15.10
N GLY A 153 -19.70 -0.65 -15.53
CA GLY A 153 -19.27 -1.08 -16.85
C GLY A 153 -17.75 -1.07 -17.03
N THR A 154 -16.98 -1.01 -15.95
CA THR A 154 -15.50 -1.02 -15.98
C THR A 154 -15.00 -2.42 -16.33
N SER A 155 -13.99 -2.50 -17.20
CA SER A 155 -13.37 -3.79 -17.56
C SER A 155 -12.64 -4.41 -16.37
N LYS A 156 -12.89 -5.71 -16.13
CA LYS A 156 -12.21 -6.51 -15.09
C LYS A 156 -10.73 -6.81 -15.41
N THR A 157 -10.26 -6.44 -16.62
CA THR A 157 -8.89 -6.73 -17.08
C THR A 157 -7.93 -5.54 -16.97
N ILE A 158 -8.37 -4.42 -16.42
CA ILE A 158 -7.51 -3.26 -16.21
C ILE A 158 -6.49 -3.52 -15.08
N GLY A 159 -5.34 -2.85 -15.15
CA GLY A 159 -4.29 -3.00 -14.14
C GLY A 159 -4.73 -2.56 -12.74
N LYS A 160 -4.20 -3.21 -11.71
CA LYS A 160 -4.53 -2.98 -10.28
C LYS A 160 -4.50 -1.50 -9.86
N PRO A 161 -3.45 -0.70 -10.17
CA PRO A 161 -3.42 0.71 -9.74
C PRO A 161 -4.54 1.54 -10.38
N LEU A 162 -4.90 1.27 -11.64
CA LEU A 162 -5.99 1.97 -12.30
C LEU A 162 -7.34 1.56 -11.71
N MET A 163 -7.54 0.28 -11.41
CA MET A 163 -8.74 -0.21 -10.73
C MET A 163 -8.91 0.47 -9.37
N ALA A 164 -7.86 0.46 -8.54
CA ALA A 164 -7.85 1.13 -7.25
C ALA A 164 -8.23 2.62 -7.38
N LYS A 165 -7.68 3.31 -8.37
CA LYS A 165 -7.99 4.72 -8.63
C LYS A 165 -9.43 4.96 -9.05
N LEU A 166 -9.98 4.11 -9.91
CA LEU A 166 -11.38 4.24 -10.35
C LEU A 166 -12.35 4.02 -9.20
N ILE A 167 -12.10 3.00 -8.35
CA ILE A 167 -12.89 2.75 -7.15
C ILE A 167 -12.79 3.94 -6.18
N SER A 168 -11.59 4.40 -5.88
CA SER A 168 -11.35 5.54 -5.00
C SER A 168 -12.09 6.79 -5.48
N ASN A 169 -11.97 7.13 -6.76
CA ASN A 169 -12.66 8.28 -7.35
C ASN A 169 -14.18 8.15 -7.29
N ALA A 170 -14.72 6.97 -7.56
CA ALA A 170 -16.16 6.75 -7.51
C ALA A 170 -16.71 6.91 -6.09
N ILE A 171 -15.96 6.47 -5.09
CA ILE A 171 -16.29 6.67 -3.67
C ILE A 171 -16.22 8.15 -3.30
N GLU A 172 -15.14 8.85 -3.67
CA GLU A 172 -14.97 10.28 -3.39
C GLU A 172 -16.06 11.15 -4.04
N LEU A 173 -16.55 10.75 -5.21
CA LEU A 173 -17.66 11.42 -5.92
C LEU A 173 -19.04 11.00 -5.42
N GLY A 174 -19.13 10.04 -4.48
CA GLY A 174 -20.40 9.51 -3.99
C GLY A 174 -21.21 8.74 -5.04
N THR A 175 -20.55 8.25 -6.12
CA THR A 175 -21.19 7.47 -7.18
C THR A 175 -21.12 5.96 -6.93
N TYR A 176 -20.32 5.55 -5.94
CA TYR A 176 -20.18 4.18 -5.49
C TYR A 176 -19.99 4.15 -3.97
N GLU A 177 -20.67 3.21 -3.31
CA GLU A 177 -20.50 2.93 -1.88
C GLU A 177 -19.90 1.52 -1.76
N ILE A 178 -18.84 1.42 -0.96
CA ILE A 178 -18.18 0.14 -0.70
C ILE A 178 -19.01 -0.67 0.32
N GLY A 179 -19.09 -1.97 0.14
CA GLY A 179 -19.89 -2.84 1.02
C GLY A 179 -19.34 -2.89 2.46
N GLU A 180 -20.23 -3.18 3.43
CA GLU A 180 -19.89 -3.26 4.87
C GLU A 180 -18.76 -4.26 5.14
N VAL A 181 -18.76 -5.42 4.48
CA VAL A 181 -17.71 -6.46 4.65
C VAL A 181 -16.31 -5.95 4.33
N CYS A 182 -16.20 -5.04 3.37
CA CYS A 182 -14.92 -4.43 3.03
C CYS A 182 -14.47 -3.38 4.06
N GLN A 183 -15.41 -2.82 4.83
CA GLN A 183 -15.10 -1.84 5.88
C GLN A 183 -14.67 -2.52 7.20
N GLU A 184 -15.00 -3.80 7.37
CA GLU A 184 -14.65 -4.60 8.55
C GLU A 184 -13.27 -5.29 8.44
N ASN A 185 -12.73 -5.44 7.22
CA ASN A 185 -11.41 -6.01 6.95
C ASN A 185 -10.30 -4.94 7.06
#